data_733db3f8341736e325d98e4076f36c88
#
_entry.id   733db3f8341736e325d98e4076f36c88
#
_cell.length_a   1.000
_cell.length_b   1.000
_cell.length_c   1.000
_cell.angle_alpha   90.00
_cell.angle_beta   90.00
_cell.angle_gamma   90.00
#
_symmetry.space_group_name_H-M   'P 1'
#
loop_
_entity.id
_entity.type
_entity.pdbx_description
1 polymer ?
#
loop_
_entity_poly.entity_id
_entity_poly.type
_entity_poly.pdbx_seq_one_letter_code
_entity_poly.pdbx_strand_id
1 'polypeptide(L)'
;MKKWIYLGVFILAAVAGAAGYQRFSAGSAADSGKEIDWRVLSEFDYITGNSTPELKKLAGTTVRIPGFMVPLEDDQRETTEFLLVPSPQACIHVPAPPPNQMVYVKMKKSVEIPVGPIWVSGDLNMVTKKSMYGEASFEMDGNAIEDYK
;
A
#
# COMPACT_ATOMS: atom_id res chain seq x y z
N MET A 1 48.66 -20.57 26.01
CA MET A 1 48.50 -19.87 24.71
C MET A 1 47.29 -20.37 23.92
N LYS A 2 46.98 -21.66 23.82
CA LYS A 2 45.84 -22.18 23.04
C LYS A 2 44.47 -21.72 23.54
N LYS A 3 44.27 -21.51 24.85
CA LYS A 3 42.95 -21.06 25.44
C LYS A 3 42.58 -19.63 25.07
N TRP A 4 43.50 -18.77 24.79
CA TRP A 4 43.24 -17.37 24.43
C TRP A 4 42.83 -17.22 22.95
N ILE A 5 43.22 -18.16 22.08
CA ILE A 5 42.84 -18.19 20.68
C ILE A 5 41.34 -18.54 20.57
N TYR A 6 40.83 -19.47 21.36
CA TYR A 6 39.40 -19.84 21.36
C TYR A 6 38.52 -18.73 21.89
N LEU A 7 39.02 -17.94 22.89
CA LEU A 7 38.27 -16.78 23.42
C LEU A 7 38.12 -15.70 22.35
N GLY A 8 39.18 -15.42 21.56
CA GLY A 8 39.13 -14.45 20.47
C GLY A 8 38.22 -14.85 19.33
N VAL A 9 38.18 -16.14 18.95
CA VAL A 9 37.30 -16.66 17.91
C VAL A 9 35.84 -16.61 18.35
N PHE A 10 35.54 -16.88 19.64
CA PHE A 10 34.17 -16.79 20.15
C PHE A 10 33.63 -15.36 20.17
N ILE A 11 34.46 -14.37 20.54
CA ILE A 11 34.07 -12.95 20.55
C ILE A 11 33.83 -12.46 19.11
N LEU A 12 34.69 -12.87 18.14
CA LEU A 12 34.53 -12.51 16.74
C LEU A 12 33.26 -13.11 16.11
N ALA A 13 32.91 -14.34 16.45
CA ALA A 13 31.68 -15.00 16.01
C ALA A 13 30.42 -14.34 16.62
N ALA A 14 30.48 -13.91 17.90
CA ALA A 14 29.37 -13.23 18.55
C ALA A 14 29.10 -11.84 17.96
N VAL A 15 30.14 -11.08 17.60
CA VAL A 15 30.02 -9.76 16.97
C VAL A 15 29.50 -9.88 15.56
N ALA A 16 29.96 -10.87 14.77
CA ALA A 16 29.45 -11.13 13.43
C ALA A 16 27.97 -11.58 13.44
N GLY A 17 27.58 -12.41 14.43
CA GLY A 17 26.21 -12.83 14.64
C GLY A 17 25.27 -11.68 15.01
N ALA A 18 25.71 -10.79 15.91
CA ALA A 18 24.93 -9.61 16.30
C ALA A 18 24.75 -8.60 15.16
N ALA A 19 25.80 -8.37 14.37
CA ALA A 19 25.71 -7.50 13.19
C ALA A 19 24.84 -8.09 12.08
N GLY A 20 24.86 -9.41 11.90
CA GLY A 20 23.99 -10.13 10.97
C GLY A 20 22.50 -10.10 11.42
N TYR A 21 22.27 -10.26 12.71
CA TYR A 21 20.93 -10.21 13.29
C TYR A 21 20.31 -8.81 13.19
N GLN A 22 21.08 -7.74 13.41
CA GLN A 22 20.60 -6.38 13.25
C GLN A 22 20.28 -6.03 11.78
N ARG A 23 21.01 -6.60 10.81
CA ARG A 23 20.70 -6.41 9.38
C ARG A 23 19.48 -7.21 8.93
N PHE A 24 19.22 -8.35 9.58
CA PHE A 24 18.01 -9.15 9.27
C PHE A 24 16.76 -8.60 9.97
N SER A 25 16.92 -7.95 11.13
CA SER A 25 15.82 -7.28 11.85
C SER A 25 15.53 -5.86 11.31
N ALA A 26 16.40 -5.30 10.48
CA ALA A 26 16.12 -4.13 9.67
C ALA A 26 15.32 -4.51 8.40
N GLY A 27 14.38 -5.46 8.54
CA GLY A 27 13.31 -5.71 7.61
C GLY A 27 12.42 -4.49 7.58
N SER A 28 12.64 -3.66 6.57
CA SER A 28 11.71 -2.68 6.02
C SER A 28 10.77 -2.04 7.06
N ALA A 29 11.20 -0.97 7.70
CA ALA A 29 10.33 0.18 7.73
C ALA A 29 10.21 0.58 6.24
N ALA A 30 9.31 -0.07 5.50
CA ALA A 30 8.85 0.44 4.22
C ALA A 30 8.50 1.88 4.52
N ASP A 31 9.06 2.80 3.75
CA ASP A 31 8.67 4.20 3.82
C ASP A 31 7.15 4.21 3.70
N SER A 32 6.46 4.29 4.85
CA SER A 32 5.01 4.11 4.92
C SER A 32 4.27 5.26 4.27
N GLY A 33 5.03 6.19 3.69
CA GLY A 33 4.49 7.34 3.03
C GLY A 33 3.70 8.28 3.95
N LYS A 34 3.23 9.38 3.39
CA LYS A 34 2.34 10.30 4.10
C LYS A 34 0.94 9.67 4.24
N GLU A 35 0.44 9.56 5.46
CA GLU A 35 -0.92 9.11 5.72
C GLU A 35 -1.93 10.14 5.22
N ILE A 36 -2.88 9.71 4.39
CA ILE A 36 -3.97 10.54 3.86
C ILE A 36 -5.29 9.79 4.01
N ASP A 37 -6.37 10.54 4.14
CA ASP A 37 -7.73 10.00 4.20
C ASP A 37 -8.52 10.26 2.90
N TRP A 38 -9.69 9.64 2.81
CA TRP A 38 -10.58 9.76 1.66
C TRP A 38 -11.15 11.17 1.44
N ARG A 39 -11.13 12.03 2.46
CA ARG A 39 -11.55 13.44 2.32
C ARG A 39 -10.60 14.20 1.43
N VAL A 40 -9.31 13.93 1.55
CA VAL A 40 -8.29 14.53 0.68
C VAL A 40 -8.50 14.12 -0.78
N LEU A 41 -8.81 12.83 -1.04
CA LEU A 41 -9.08 12.34 -2.39
C LEU A 41 -10.40 12.89 -2.94
N SER A 42 -11.41 13.14 -2.09
CA SER A 42 -12.69 13.71 -2.51
C SER A 42 -12.60 15.15 -3.02
N GLU A 43 -11.48 15.85 -2.76
CA GLU A 43 -11.22 17.19 -3.31
C GLU A 43 -10.90 17.18 -4.81
N PHE A 44 -10.75 16.01 -5.41
CA PHE A 44 -10.62 15.88 -6.85
C PHE A 44 -11.99 15.97 -7.53
N ASP A 45 -12.17 16.97 -8.39
CA ASP A 45 -13.34 17.08 -9.25
C ASP A 45 -13.14 16.21 -10.49
N TYR A 46 -13.69 15.02 -10.47
CA TYR A 46 -13.56 14.04 -11.56
C TYR A 46 -14.37 14.40 -12.82
N ILE A 47 -15.23 15.42 -12.75
CA ILE A 47 -16.00 15.93 -13.90
C ILE A 47 -15.16 16.94 -14.68
N THR A 48 -14.53 17.87 -13.99
CA THR A 48 -13.73 18.95 -14.59
C THR A 48 -12.24 18.64 -14.65
N GLY A 49 -11.78 17.61 -13.91
CA GLY A 49 -10.36 17.29 -13.74
C GLY A 49 -9.59 18.24 -12.84
N ASN A 50 -10.29 19.13 -12.13
CA ASN A 50 -9.66 20.08 -11.22
C ASN A 50 -9.33 19.42 -9.88
N SER A 51 -8.24 19.85 -9.27
CA SER A 51 -7.82 19.42 -7.93
C SER A 51 -7.21 20.55 -7.14
N THR A 52 -7.27 20.45 -5.81
CA THR A 52 -6.64 21.41 -4.92
C THR A 52 -5.11 21.38 -5.06
N PRO A 53 -4.42 22.49 -4.72
CA PRO A 53 -2.96 22.50 -4.72
C PRO A 53 -2.35 21.46 -3.77
N GLU A 54 -3.05 21.12 -2.68
CA GLU A 54 -2.61 20.11 -1.72
C GLU A 54 -2.65 18.70 -2.33
N LEU A 55 -3.73 18.34 -3.01
CA LEU A 55 -3.87 17.06 -3.69
C LEU A 55 -2.85 16.95 -4.84
N LYS A 56 -2.62 18.02 -5.60
CA LYS A 56 -1.60 18.05 -6.66
C LYS A 56 -0.19 17.75 -6.14
N LYS A 57 0.16 18.17 -4.93
CA LYS A 57 1.46 17.88 -4.31
C LYS A 57 1.62 16.41 -3.93
N LEU A 58 0.53 15.67 -3.77
CA LEU A 58 0.57 14.23 -3.46
C LEU A 58 0.79 13.37 -4.70
N ALA A 59 0.53 13.90 -5.89
CA ALA A 59 0.79 13.19 -7.15
C ALA A 59 2.27 12.84 -7.30
N GLY A 60 2.56 11.57 -7.55
CA GLY A 60 3.93 11.05 -7.66
C GLY A 60 4.67 10.90 -6.33
N THR A 61 3.98 11.07 -5.19
CA THR A 61 4.58 10.84 -3.86
C THR A 61 4.08 9.56 -3.24
N THR A 62 4.89 8.97 -2.35
CA THR A 62 4.48 7.81 -1.58
C THR A 62 3.50 8.22 -0.49
N VAL A 63 2.30 7.65 -0.52
CA VAL A 63 1.23 7.87 0.46
C VAL A 63 0.76 6.56 1.06
N ARG A 64 0.02 6.65 2.16
CA ARG A 64 -0.63 5.54 2.84
C ARG A 64 -2.11 5.84 2.98
N ILE A 65 -2.97 4.97 2.46
CA ILE A 65 -4.42 5.15 2.40
C ILE A 65 -5.11 3.96 3.06
N PRO A 66 -6.07 4.19 4.00
CA PRO A 66 -6.85 3.11 4.58
C PRO A 66 -8.05 2.78 3.70
N GLY A 67 -8.43 1.52 3.59
CA GLY A 67 -9.63 1.14 2.84
C GLY A 67 -9.87 -0.35 2.77
N PHE A 68 -10.81 -0.72 1.93
CA PHE A 68 -11.18 -2.11 1.66
C PHE A 68 -10.72 -2.49 0.25
N MET A 69 -10.13 -3.66 0.15
CA MET A 69 -9.72 -4.24 -1.12
C MET A 69 -10.92 -4.83 -1.85
N VAL A 70 -11.11 -4.46 -3.11
CA VAL A 70 -12.06 -5.08 -4.04
C VAL A 70 -11.22 -5.70 -5.18
N PRO A 71 -11.06 -7.04 -5.19
CA PRO A 71 -10.34 -7.72 -6.26
C PRO A 71 -11.01 -7.48 -7.61
N LEU A 72 -10.23 -7.42 -8.67
CA LEU A 72 -10.73 -7.24 -10.04
C LEU A 72 -11.07 -8.57 -10.72
N GLU A 73 -10.60 -9.67 -10.18
CA GLU A 73 -10.85 -11.02 -10.65
C GLU A 73 -11.50 -11.86 -9.54
N ASP A 74 -12.49 -12.66 -9.90
CA ASP A 74 -13.18 -13.55 -8.96
C ASP A 74 -12.32 -14.83 -8.69
N ASP A 75 -12.60 -15.48 -7.55
CA ASP A 75 -12.02 -16.77 -7.14
C ASP A 75 -10.51 -16.83 -6.90
N GLN A 76 -9.87 -15.69 -6.65
CA GLN A 76 -8.46 -15.65 -6.30
C GLN A 76 -8.24 -15.56 -4.79
N ARG A 77 -7.16 -16.16 -4.29
CA ARG A 77 -6.67 -15.96 -2.92
C ARG A 77 -5.68 -14.81 -2.82
N GLU A 78 -5.03 -14.52 -3.93
CA GLU A 78 -4.01 -13.49 -4.05
C GLU A 78 -4.27 -12.66 -5.30
N THR A 79 -3.92 -11.38 -5.25
CA THR A 79 -4.05 -10.49 -6.40
C THR A 79 -2.88 -9.52 -6.50
N THR A 80 -2.60 -9.05 -7.69
CA THR A 80 -1.67 -7.94 -7.96
C THR A 80 -2.38 -6.65 -8.31
N GLU A 81 -3.67 -6.71 -8.66
CA GLU A 81 -4.45 -5.55 -9.07
C GLU A 81 -5.82 -5.56 -8.39
N PHE A 82 -6.19 -4.44 -7.77
CA PHE A 82 -7.46 -4.29 -7.07
C PHE A 82 -7.90 -2.84 -7.00
N LEU A 83 -9.17 -2.63 -6.66
CA LEU A 83 -9.67 -1.31 -6.26
C LEU A 83 -9.58 -1.18 -4.74
N LEU A 84 -9.07 -0.05 -4.28
CA LEU A 84 -9.17 0.36 -2.88
C LEU A 84 -10.34 1.34 -2.76
N VAL A 85 -11.24 1.08 -1.80
CA VAL A 85 -12.47 1.85 -1.57
C VAL A 85 -12.64 2.16 -0.08
N PRO A 86 -13.36 3.24 0.30
CA PRO A 86 -13.53 3.64 1.70
C PRO A 86 -14.48 2.75 2.50
N SER A 87 -15.33 1.97 1.83
CA SER A 87 -16.38 1.18 2.48
C SER A 87 -16.53 -0.19 1.82
N PRO A 88 -16.77 -1.27 2.61
CA PRO A 88 -16.99 -2.61 2.07
C PRO A 88 -18.31 -2.75 1.29
N GLN A 89 -19.22 -1.79 1.39
CA GLN A 89 -20.51 -1.79 0.70
C GLN A 89 -20.40 -1.44 -0.80
N ALA A 90 -19.20 -1.13 -1.29
CA ALA A 90 -18.95 -0.88 -2.71
C ALA A 90 -19.10 -2.12 -3.60
N CYS A 91 -19.48 -3.27 -3.04
CA CYS A 91 -19.61 -4.53 -3.76
C CYS A 91 -21.07 -4.75 -4.24
N ILE A 92 -21.24 -4.93 -5.55
CA ILE A 92 -22.30 -5.65 -6.31
C ILE A 92 -23.77 -5.18 -6.15
N HIS A 93 -24.21 -4.72 -4.98
CA HIS A 93 -25.63 -4.41 -4.71
C HIS A 93 -25.91 -2.92 -4.45
N VAL A 94 -24.92 -2.08 -4.48
CA VAL A 94 -25.00 -0.63 -4.25
C VAL A 94 -24.33 0.06 -5.44
N PRO A 95 -24.79 1.25 -5.87
CA PRO A 95 -24.10 2.00 -6.91
C PRO A 95 -22.62 2.13 -6.59
N ALA A 96 -21.77 1.96 -7.60
CA ALA A 96 -20.32 2.11 -7.44
C ALA A 96 -20.00 3.47 -6.81
N PRO A 97 -18.97 3.56 -5.95
CA PRO A 97 -18.52 4.83 -5.41
C PRO A 97 -18.16 5.80 -6.55
N PRO A 98 -18.23 7.12 -6.31
CA PRO A 98 -17.77 8.07 -7.32
C PRO A 98 -16.28 7.87 -7.60
N PRO A 99 -15.80 8.24 -8.81
CA PRO A 99 -14.43 8.00 -9.25
C PRO A 99 -13.34 8.52 -8.29
N ASN A 100 -13.57 9.62 -7.59
CA ASN A 100 -12.66 10.19 -6.60
C ASN A 100 -12.68 9.47 -5.24
N GLN A 101 -13.49 8.43 -5.09
CA GLN A 101 -13.54 7.51 -3.94
C GLN A 101 -13.07 6.10 -4.34
N MET A 102 -12.35 5.97 -5.43
CA MET A 102 -11.74 4.73 -5.89
C MET A 102 -10.28 4.96 -6.27
N VAL A 103 -9.40 4.09 -5.80
CA VAL A 103 -7.98 4.05 -6.18
C VAL A 103 -7.70 2.71 -6.84
N TYR A 104 -7.23 2.72 -8.09
CA TYR A 104 -6.75 1.53 -8.77
C TYR A 104 -5.34 1.20 -8.32
N VAL A 105 -5.17 0.11 -7.61
CA VAL A 105 -3.87 -0.29 -7.03
C VAL A 105 -3.24 -1.38 -7.87
N LYS A 106 -1.98 -1.19 -8.23
CA LYS A 106 -1.10 -2.19 -8.84
C LYS A 106 0.01 -2.53 -7.87
N MET A 107 0.01 -3.74 -7.35
CA MET A 107 1.06 -4.21 -6.45
C MET A 107 2.27 -4.73 -7.23
N LYS A 108 3.46 -4.48 -6.74
CA LYS A 108 4.71 -5.03 -7.31
C LYS A 108 4.83 -6.55 -7.15
N LYS A 109 4.12 -7.11 -6.17
CA LYS A 109 4.05 -8.56 -5.87
C LYS A 109 2.61 -8.92 -5.54
N SER A 110 2.26 -10.18 -5.78
CA SER A 110 0.97 -10.73 -5.34
C SER A 110 0.81 -10.60 -3.83
N VAL A 111 -0.39 -10.23 -3.40
CA VAL A 111 -0.78 -10.07 -2.00
C VAL A 111 -2.04 -10.87 -1.72
N GLU A 112 -2.12 -11.45 -0.52
CA GLU A 112 -3.33 -12.13 -0.07
C GLU A 112 -4.50 -11.16 0.04
N ILE A 113 -5.70 -11.62 -0.30
CA ILE A 113 -6.92 -10.81 -0.19
C ILE A 113 -7.39 -10.83 1.27
N PRO A 114 -7.33 -9.68 1.98
CA PRO A 114 -7.70 -9.61 3.39
C PRO A 114 -9.22 -9.61 3.58
N VAL A 115 -9.68 -10.04 4.75
CA VAL A 115 -11.11 -10.05 5.12
C VAL A 115 -11.58 -8.70 5.67
N GLY A 116 -10.68 -7.78 5.98
CA GLY A 116 -10.99 -6.50 6.64
C GLY A 116 -10.38 -5.29 5.97
N PRO A 117 -10.48 -4.13 6.62
CA PRO A 117 -9.82 -2.93 6.14
C PRO A 117 -8.29 -3.07 6.26
N ILE A 118 -7.59 -2.43 5.34
CA ILE A 118 -6.14 -2.44 5.25
C ILE A 118 -5.60 -1.02 5.05
N TRP A 119 -4.32 -0.86 5.35
CA TRP A 119 -3.51 0.23 4.85
C TRP A 119 -2.81 -0.21 3.57
N VAL A 120 -2.87 0.62 2.54
CA VAL A 120 -2.09 0.44 1.32
C VAL A 120 -1.10 1.60 1.20
N SER A 121 0.17 1.27 1.04
CA SER A 121 1.26 2.25 0.83
C SER A 121 1.77 2.13 -0.60
N GLY A 122 1.96 3.27 -1.26
CA GLY A 122 2.44 3.30 -2.64
C GLY A 122 2.50 4.71 -3.21
N ASP A 123 2.96 4.81 -4.44
CA ASP A 123 3.08 6.07 -5.15
C ASP A 123 1.75 6.42 -5.83
N LEU A 124 1.15 7.54 -5.41
CA LEU A 124 -0.18 7.95 -5.86
C LEU A 124 -0.07 8.78 -7.14
N ASN A 125 -0.84 8.42 -8.15
CA ASN A 125 -0.95 9.15 -9.42
C ASN A 125 -2.40 9.57 -9.67
N MET A 126 -2.61 10.78 -10.18
CA MET A 126 -3.93 11.26 -10.63
C MET A 126 -4.12 10.85 -12.09
N VAL A 127 -4.56 9.63 -12.29
CA VAL A 127 -4.80 9.02 -13.61
C VAL A 127 -6.11 8.25 -13.57
N THR A 128 -7.02 8.58 -14.48
CA THR A 128 -8.29 7.84 -14.59
C THR A 128 -8.05 6.45 -15.14
N LYS A 129 -8.48 5.44 -14.39
CA LYS A 129 -8.45 4.03 -14.77
C LYS A 129 -9.86 3.46 -14.83
N LYS A 130 -10.13 2.70 -15.89
CA LYS A 130 -11.38 1.96 -16.03
C LYS A 130 -11.25 0.55 -15.53
N SER A 131 -12.25 0.10 -14.77
CA SER A 131 -12.40 -1.27 -14.32
C SER A 131 -13.81 -1.78 -14.59
N MET A 132 -14.07 -3.05 -14.35
CA MET A 132 -15.41 -3.63 -14.43
C MET A 132 -16.39 -3.03 -13.41
N TYR A 133 -15.89 -2.43 -12.35
CA TYR A 133 -16.69 -1.78 -11.29
C TYR A 133 -16.85 -0.27 -11.48
N GLY A 134 -16.27 0.31 -12.53
CA GLY A 134 -16.34 1.74 -12.82
C GLY A 134 -14.99 2.38 -13.06
N GLU A 135 -14.98 3.71 -13.03
CA GLU A 135 -13.78 4.51 -13.23
C GLU A 135 -13.19 4.94 -11.88
N ALA A 136 -11.88 4.74 -11.69
CA ALA A 136 -11.12 5.30 -10.58
C ALA A 136 -10.37 6.55 -11.05
N SER A 137 -10.37 7.62 -10.26
CA SER A 137 -9.65 8.86 -10.58
C SER A 137 -8.17 8.79 -10.22
N PHE A 138 -7.77 7.76 -9.48
CA PHE A 138 -6.41 7.59 -8.98
C PHE A 138 -5.88 6.20 -9.33
N GLU A 139 -4.58 6.15 -9.61
CA GLU A 139 -3.79 4.93 -9.70
C GLU A 139 -2.71 4.97 -8.63
N MET A 140 -2.43 3.83 -8.02
CA MET A 140 -1.35 3.68 -7.03
C MET A 140 -0.43 2.54 -7.42
N ASP A 141 0.86 2.82 -7.52
CA ASP A 141 1.89 1.80 -7.60
C ASP A 141 2.20 1.30 -6.18
N GLY A 142 1.53 0.20 -5.80
CA GLY A 142 1.53 -0.32 -4.43
C GLY A 142 2.85 -0.96 -4.03
N ASN A 143 3.37 -0.57 -2.88
CA ASN A 143 4.60 -1.08 -2.29
C ASN A 143 4.33 -2.12 -1.19
N ALA A 144 3.34 -1.87 -0.34
CA ALA A 144 3.00 -2.72 0.80
C ALA A 144 1.52 -2.60 1.19
N ILE A 145 1.00 -3.65 1.82
CA ILE A 145 -0.29 -3.65 2.53
C ILE A 145 -0.06 -4.04 3.99
N GLU A 146 -0.86 -3.49 4.89
CA GLU A 146 -0.84 -3.79 6.32
C GLU A 146 -2.29 -3.84 6.86
N ASP A 147 -2.55 -4.66 7.87
CA ASP A 147 -3.86 -4.69 8.52
C ASP A 147 -4.17 -3.35 9.18
N TYR A 148 -5.40 -2.87 8.99
CA TYR A 148 -5.89 -1.68 9.70
C TYR A 148 -6.31 -2.08 11.12
N LYS A 149 -5.54 -1.66 12.11
CA LYS A 149 -5.78 -1.94 13.54
C LYS A 149 -6.34 -0.72 14.24
#